data_82c94fa9127118d4d3be2a6597a0e590
#
_entry.id   82c94fa9127118d4d3be2a6597a0e590
#
_cell.length_a   1.000
_cell.length_b   1.000
_cell.length_c   1.000
_cell.angle_alpha   90.00
_cell.angle_beta   90.00
_cell.angle_gamma   90.00
#
_symmetry.space_group_name_H-M   'P 1'
#
loop_
_entity.id
_entity.type
_entity.pdbx_description
1 polymer ?
#
loop_
_entity_poly.entity_id
_entity_poly.type
_entity_poly.pdbx_seq_one_letter_code
_entity_poly.pdbx_strand_id
1 'polypeptide(L)'
;RDLFLLPGAPETRKLSIAAKDRKIELRISGKILNKDCKPLKNASINFWHASPEGYYDSNGFRYRGFQKARSDGSYDLVTDIPGKYVGRTPHIHVKISAGKIELTTQLYFPNQLSNYSDYFFDKKLQMQNTSQGFIFDFIVG
;
A
#
# COMPACT_ATOMS: atom_id res chain seq x y z
N ARG A 1 -1.19 -11.02 7.21
CA ARG A 1 -0.58 -12.09 6.42
C ARG A 1 0.53 -11.56 5.54
N ASP A 2 1.71 -12.16 5.64
CA ASP A 2 2.93 -11.66 4.99
C ASP A 2 3.14 -12.27 3.59
N LEU A 3 2.06 -12.62 2.92
CA LEU A 3 2.12 -13.26 1.60
C LEU A 3 2.89 -12.37 0.63
N PHE A 4 3.88 -12.96 -0.04
CA PHE A 4 4.79 -12.30 -0.97
C PHE A 4 5.69 -11.23 -0.35
N LEU A 5 5.67 -11.05 0.97
CA LEU A 5 6.59 -10.11 1.61
C LEU A 5 8.02 -10.65 1.52
N LEU A 6 8.95 -9.79 1.09
CA LEU A 6 10.38 -10.06 1.09
C LEU A 6 11.06 -9.14 2.10
N PRO A 7 11.82 -9.69 3.06
CA PRO A 7 12.57 -8.84 3.98
C PRO A 7 13.68 -8.08 3.26
N GLY A 8 14.05 -6.93 3.80
CA GLY A 8 15.15 -6.14 3.28
C GLY A 8 14.79 -5.18 2.16
N ALA A 9 13.50 -4.87 1.98
CA ALA A 9 13.09 -3.89 0.98
C ALA A 9 13.72 -2.52 1.27
N PRO A 10 13.99 -1.70 0.24
CA PRO A 10 14.60 -0.39 0.44
C PRO A 10 13.68 0.61 1.11
N GLU A 11 14.26 1.57 1.80
CA GLU A 11 13.51 2.69 2.35
C GLU A 11 13.25 3.70 1.22
N THR A 12 11.97 3.88 0.89
CA THR A 12 11.58 4.75 -0.22
C THR A 12 10.11 5.12 -0.13
N ARG A 13 9.78 6.29 -0.67
CA ARG A 13 8.39 6.74 -0.84
C ARG A 13 7.95 6.67 -2.30
N LYS A 14 8.80 6.17 -3.18
CA LYS A 14 8.49 6.05 -4.60
C LYS A 14 8.81 4.64 -5.08
N LEU A 15 7.77 3.90 -5.46
CA LEU A 15 7.89 2.57 -6.01
C LEU A 15 7.72 2.53 -7.52
N SER A 16 7.24 3.61 -8.13
CA SER A 16 6.98 3.62 -9.56
C SER A 16 8.28 3.39 -10.35
N ILE A 17 8.18 2.53 -11.36
CA ILE A 17 9.27 2.22 -12.27
C ILE A 17 8.82 2.73 -13.64
N ALA A 18 8.66 4.04 -13.75
CA ALA A 18 8.12 4.62 -14.96
C ALA A 18 9.09 4.45 -16.11
N ALA A 19 8.73 3.70 -17.12
CA ALA A 19 9.26 3.92 -18.44
C ALA A 19 8.88 5.35 -18.86
N LYS A 20 9.76 6.02 -19.60
CA LYS A 20 9.61 7.45 -19.92
C LYS A 20 8.26 7.86 -20.50
N ASP A 21 7.55 6.92 -21.08
CA ASP A 21 6.26 7.12 -21.74
C ASP A 21 5.08 6.60 -20.91
N ARG A 22 5.32 5.98 -19.76
CA ARG A 22 4.27 5.51 -18.88
C ARG A 22 3.91 6.59 -17.88
N LYS A 23 2.69 7.10 -18.00
CA LYS A 23 2.19 8.15 -17.12
C LYS A 23 1.07 7.63 -16.23
N ILE A 24 1.24 6.43 -15.68
CA ILE A 24 0.23 5.80 -14.83
C ILE A 24 0.72 5.77 -13.39
N GLU A 25 1.43 6.83 -13.00
CA GLU A 25 1.77 7.00 -11.60
C GLU A 25 0.54 7.40 -10.81
N LEU A 26 0.43 6.86 -9.63
CA LEU A 26 -0.59 7.29 -8.68
C LEU A 26 0.05 7.63 -7.34
N ARG A 27 -0.64 8.46 -6.59
CA ARG A 27 -0.22 8.86 -5.26
C ARG A 27 -1.19 8.33 -4.24
N ILE A 28 -0.65 7.77 -3.16
CA ILE A 28 -1.42 7.32 -2.02
C ILE A 28 -0.89 8.05 -0.80
N SER A 29 -1.78 8.55 0.04
CA SER A 29 -1.40 9.24 1.26
C SER A 29 -2.39 9.00 2.37
N GLY A 30 -2.00 9.33 3.59
CA GLY A 30 -2.85 9.19 4.74
C GLY A 30 -2.07 9.28 6.03
N LYS A 31 -2.69 8.83 7.11
CA LYS A 31 -2.09 8.84 8.43
C LYS A 31 -2.14 7.47 9.06
N ILE A 32 -1.18 7.23 9.95
CA ILE A 32 -1.15 6.06 10.82
C ILE A 32 -1.43 6.56 12.23
N LEU A 33 -2.58 6.15 12.78
CA LEU A 33 -3.08 6.63 14.05
C LEU A 33 -3.28 5.46 15.00
N ASN A 34 -3.21 5.73 16.30
CA ASN A 34 -3.61 4.74 17.30
C ASN A 34 -5.13 4.78 17.51
N LYS A 35 -5.65 3.96 18.41
CA LYS A 35 -7.09 3.87 18.67
C LYS A 35 -7.70 5.14 19.24
N ASP A 36 -6.87 6.03 19.79
CA ASP A 36 -7.31 7.35 20.26
C ASP A 36 -7.15 8.41 19.18
N CYS A 37 -6.94 8.02 17.93
CA CYS A 37 -6.75 8.89 16.78
C CYS A 37 -5.52 9.79 16.90
N LYS A 38 -4.51 9.36 17.66
CA LYS A 38 -3.26 10.09 17.79
C LYS A 38 -2.21 9.54 16.84
N PRO A 39 -1.35 10.41 16.27
CA PRO A 39 -0.33 9.98 15.33
C PRO A 39 0.64 8.96 15.93
N LEU A 40 0.98 7.93 15.15
CA LEU A 40 2.05 6.99 15.46
C LEU A 40 3.28 7.37 14.67
N LYS A 41 4.00 8.38 15.15
CA LYS A 41 5.24 8.82 14.51
C LYS A 41 6.28 7.69 14.53
N ASN A 42 7.10 7.63 13.48
CA ASN A 42 8.14 6.62 13.32
C ASN A 42 7.62 5.19 13.20
N ALA A 43 6.31 4.98 13.05
CA ALA A 43 5.80 3.67 12.66
C ALA A 43 6.40 3.30 11.30
N SER A 44 6.84 2.06 11.17
CA SER A 44 7.34 1.56 9.89
C SER A 44 6.16 1.04 9.08
N ILE A 45 6.09 1.43 7.82
CA ILE A 45 5.06 0.93 6.91
C ILE A 45 5.73 0.35 5.67
N ASN A 46 5.49 -0.93 5.42
CA ASN A 46 5.94 -1.65 4.24
C ASN A 46 4.82 -1.74 3.24
N PHE A 47 5.14 -1.48 1.98
CA PHE A 47 4.22 -1.66 0.86
C PHE A 47 4.81 -2.66 -0.12
N TRP A 48 3.98 -3.56 -0.63
CA TRP A 48 4.37 -4.41 -1.76
C TRP A 48 3.14 -4.77 -2.59
N HIS A 49 3.34 -4.83 -3.90
CA HIS A 49 2.23 -5.15 -4.78
C HIS A 49 2.74 -5.71 -6.11
N ALA A 50 1.82 -6.22 -6.90
CA ALA A 50 2.12 -6.72 -8.23
C ALA A 50 2.47 -5.57 -9.17
N SER A 51 3.26 -5.87 -10.19
CA SER A 51 3.51 -4.93 -11.28
C SER A 51 2.22 -4.60 -12.04
N PRO A 52 2.21 -3.57 -12.88
CA PRO A 52 1.05 -3.30 -13.74
C PRO A 52 0.64 -4.49 -14.60
N GLU A 53 1.56 -5.40 -14.89
CA GLU A 53 1.26 -6.63 -15.64
C GLU A 53 0.69 -7.74 -14.77
N GLY A 54 0.65 -7.56 -13.45
CA GLY A 54 0.03 -8.52 -12.55
C GLY A 54 0.97 -9.53 -11.90
N TYR A 55 2.27 -9.26 -11.86
CA TYR A 55 3.26 -10.20 -11.32
C TYR A 55 4.02 -9.60 -10.16
N TYR A 56 4.24 -10.41 -9.11
CA TYR A 56 5.12 -10.03 -8.01
C TYR A 56 6.57 -10.30 -8.37
N ASP A 57 7.45 -9.36 -8.00
CA ASP A 57 8.89 -9.57 -8.13
C ASP A 57 9.35 -10.46 -6.98
N SER A 58 9.72 -11.70 -7.28
CA SER A 58 10.19 -12.65 -6.27
C SER A 58 11.71 -12.70 -6.18
N ASN A 59 12.42 -11.99 -7.05
CA ASN A 59 13.89 -12.02 -7.12
C ASN A 59 14.51 -10.66 -6.75
N GLY A 60 13.71 -9.66 -6.48
CA GLY A 60 14.19 -8.32 -6.17
C GLY A 60 13.12 -7.51 -5.50
N PHE A 61 13.27 -6.19 -5.54
CA PHE A 61 12.43 -5.27 -4.77
C PHE A 61 11.62 -4.32 -5.64
N ARG A 62 11.28 -4.71 -6.85
CA ARG A 62 10.37 -3.90 -7.67
C ARG A 62 8.99 -3.90 -7.01
N TYR A 63 8.41 -2.70 -6.87
CA TYR A 63 7.13 -2.49 -6.18
C TYR A 63 7.15 -3.00 -4.75
N ARG A 64 8.29 -2.83 -4.09
CA ARG A 64 8.50 -3.21 -2.70
C ARG A 64 9.33 -2.12 -2.02
N GLY A 65 8.85 -1.64 -0.87
CA GLY A 65 9.60 -0.64 -0.13
C GLY A 65 8.95 -0.34 1.21
N PHE A 66 9.69 0.33 2.07
CA PHE A 66 9.14 0.78 3.34
C PHE A 66 9.49 2.23 3.59
N GLN A 67 8.78 2.82 4.50
CA GLN A 67 9.05 4.18 4.98
C GLN A 67 8.63 4.29 6.44
N LYS A 68 9.10 5.34 7.09
CA LYS A 68 8.66 5.66 8.44
C LYS A 68 7.69 6.81 8.40
N ALA A 69 6.62 6.71 9.21
CA ALA A 69 5.66 7.79 9.33
C ALA A 69 6.35 9.06 9.86
N ARG A 70 5.88 10.19 9.38
CA ARG A 70 6.35 11.48 9.85
C ARG A 70 5.85 11.77 11.27
N SER A 71 6.30 12.88 11.85
CA SER A 71 5.93 13.25 13.22
C SER A 71 4.42 13.42 13.42
N ASP A 72 3.70 13.77 12.36
CA ASP A 72 2.23 13.85 12.40
C ASP A 72 1.53 12.54 12.03
N GLY A 73 2.28 11.44 11.91
CA GLY A 73 1.76 10.13 11.56
C GLY A 73 1.53 9.93 10.07
N SER A 74 1.84 10.93 9.24
CA SER A 74 1.53 10.84 7.82
C SER A 74 2.51 9.96 7.06
N TYR A 75 2.00 9.36 5.99
CA TYR A 75 2.79 8.65 4.99
C TYR A 75 2.34 9.09 3.61
N ASP A 76 3.17 8.88 2.62
CA ASP A 76 2.77 9.02 1.23
C ASP A 76 3.58 8.06 0.37
N LEU A 77 3.00 7.68 -0.75
CA LEU A 77 3.60 6.72 -1.66
C LEU A 77 3.28 7.13 -3.08
N VAL A 78 4.29 7.12 -3.94
CA VAL A 78 4.11 7.25 -5.38
C VAL A 78 4.41 5.88 -5.99
N THR A 79 3.48 5.34 -6.75
CA THR A 79 3.66 4.03 -7.36
C THR A 79 2.88 3.93 -8.67
N ASP A 80 2.93 2.77 -9.31
CA ASP A 80 2.14 2.48 -10.50
C ASP A 80 0.92 1.65 -10.09
N ILE A 81 -0.15 1.73 -10.88
CA ILE A 81 -1.33 0.90 -10.62
C ILE A 81 -0.95 -0.57 -10.72
N PRO A 82 -1.19 -1.37 -9.67
CA PRO A 82 -0.96 -2.80 -9.77
C PRO A 82 -1.97 -3.45 -10.70
N GLY A 83 -1.51 -4.42 -11.47
CA GLY A 83 -2.38 -5.25 -12.28
C GLY A 83 -3.08 -6.31 -11.44
N LYS A 84 -3.91 -7.11 -12.11
CA LYS A 84 -4.63 -8.20 -11.44
C LYS A 84 -3.69 -9.40 -11.32
N TYR A 85 -3.32 -9.73 -10.12
CA TYR A 85 -2.71 -11.02 -9.83
C TYR A 85 -3.81 -12.08 -9.91
N VAL A 86 -3.47 -13.24 -10.44
CA VAL A 86 -4.45 -14.30 -10.78
C VAL A 86 -5.57 -14.41 -9.74
N GLY A 87 -6.82 -14.18 -10.18
CA GLY A 87 -8.01 -14.31 -9.34
C GLY A 87 -8.20 -13.19 -8.32
N ARG A 88 -7.36 -12.15 -8.33
CA ARG A 88 -7.42 -11.08 -7.35
C ARG A 88 -7.67 -9.73 -8.01
N THR A 89 -8.52 -8.91 -7.37
CA THR A 89 -8.65 -7.50 -7.75
C THR A 89 -7.34 -6.76 -7.46
N PRO A 90 -7.05 -5.64 -8.16
CA PRO A 90 -5.85 -4.86 -7.84
C PRO A 90 -5.81 -4.46 -6.37
N HIS A 91 -4.67 -4.67 -5.73
CA HIS A 91 -4.52 -4.37 -4.30
C HIS A 91 -3.05 -4.14 -3.97
N ILE A 92 -2.83 -3.46 -2.84
CA ILE A 92 -1.49 -3.21 -2.30
C ILE A 92 -1.43 -3.83 -0.91
N HIS A 93 -0.44 -4.68 -0.69
CA HIS A 93 -0.18 -5.23 0.63
C HIS A 93 0.49 -4.18 1.50
N VAL A 94 0.14 -4.16 2.78
CA VAL A 94 0.67 -3.21 3.75
C VAL A 94 1.00 -3.96 5.04
N LYS A 95 2.18 -3.66 5.60
CA LYS A 95 2.52 -4.11 6.95
C LYS A 95 3.02 -2.92 7.75
N ILE A 96 2.34 -2.63 8.85
CA ILE A 96 2.68 -1.55 9.76
C ILE A 96 3.25 -2.14 11.04
N SER A 97 4.38 -1.60 11.50
CA SER A 97 5.01 -2.00 12.75
C SER A 97 5.30 -0.77 13.59
N ALA A 98 4.83 -0.79 14.83
CA ALA A 98 5.02 0.31 15.78
C ALA A 98 5.24 -0.29 17.16
N GLY A 99 6.51 -0.44 17.57
CA GLY A 99 6.85 -1.14 18.80
C GLY A 99 6.40 -2.60 18.73
N LYS A 100 5.53 -3.00 19.65
CA LYS A 100 4.99 -4.37 19.66
C LYS A 100 3.73 -4.53 18.82
N ILE A 101 3.23 -3.43 18.25
CA ILE A 101 2.01 -3.45 17.45
C ILE A 101 2.38 -3.76 16.02
N GLU A 102 1.68 -4.72 15.42
CA GLU A 102 1.81 -5.03 14.00
C GLU A 102 0.44 -5.17 13.37
N LEU A 103 0.32 -4.66 12.15
CA LEU A 103 -0.88 -4.84 11.33
C LEU A 103 -0.44 -5.21 9.92
N THR A 104 -0.93 -6.34 9.44
CA THR A 104 -0.75 -6.74 8.04
C THR A 104 -2.11 -6.73 7.36
N THR A 105 -2.24 -5.98 6.29
CA THR A 105 -3.51 -5.80 5.61
C THR A 105 -3.30 -5.55 4.12
N GLN A 106 -4.37 -5.19 3.44
CA GLN A 106 -4.35 -4.86 2.02
C GLN A 106 -5.18 -3.61 1.80
N LEU A 107 -4.81 -2.81 0.81
CA LEU A 107 -5.60 -1.67 0.36
C LEU A 107 -6.17 -1.95 -1.02
N TYR A 108 -7.41 -1.54 -1.22
CA TYR A 108 -8.16 -1.78 -2.45
C TYR A 108 -8.50 -0.45 -3.13
N PHE A 109 -8.61 -0.51 -4.45
CA PHE A 109 -8.93 0.66 -5.25
C PHE A 109 -10.45 0.76 -5.45
N PRO A 110 -11.01 1.97 -5.41
CA PRO A 110 -12.43 2.15 -5.71
C PRO A 110 -12.72 1.94 -7.19
N ASN A 111 -13.99 1.75 -7.52
CA ASN A 111 -14.47 1.66 -8.90
C ASN A 111 -13.88 0.49 -9.69
N GLN A 112 -13.57 -0.60 -9.01
CA GLN A 112 -13.10 -1.83 -9.64
C GLN A 112 -14.19 -2.90 -9.52
N LEU A 113 -14.77 -3.31 -10.65
CA LEU A 113 -15.80 -4.34 -10.64
C LEU A 113 -15.26 -5.65 -10.04
N SER A 114 -13.98 -5.94 -10.25
CA SER A 114 -13.35 -7.14 -9.72
C SER A 114 -13.33 -7.18 -8.18
N ASN A 115 -13.56 -6.06 -7.49
CA ASN A 115 -13.68 -6.08 -6.03
C ASN A 115 -14.80 -6.99 -5.56
N TYR A 116 -15.92 -7.02 -6.29
CA TYR A 116 -17.10 -7.76 -5.87
C TYR A 116 -16.98 -9.26 -6.05
N SER A 117 -16.02 -9.70 -6.84
CA SER A 117 -15.75 -11.14 -7.03
C SER A 117 -14.48 -11.59 -6.33
N ASP A 118 -13.80 -10.70 -5.62
CA ASP A 118 -12.57 -11.04 -4.88
C ASP A 118 -12.94 -11.54 -3.49
N TYR A 119 -12.51 -12.76 -3.17
CA TYR A 119 -12.83 -13.39 -1.89
C TYR A 119 -12.32 -12.59 -0.68
N PHE A 120 -11.20 -11.91 -0.84
CA PHE A 120 -10.54 -11.19 0.26
C PHE A 120 -10.92 -9.71 0.33
N PHE A 121 -11.70 -9.24 -0.62
CA PHE A 121 -12.05 -7.82 -0.64
C PHE A 121 -12.83 -7.43 0.61
N ASP A 122 -12.40 -6.33 1.21
CA ASP A 122 -13.07 -5.73 2.35
C ASP A 122 -13.29 -4.25 2.04
N LYS A 123 -14.54 -3.84 1.98
CA LYS A 123 -14.89 -2.46 1.64
C LYS A 123 -14.29 -1.47 2.63
N LYS A 124 -14.07 -1.85 3.88
CA LYS A 124 -13.43 -0.99 4.88
C LYS A 124 -11.99 -0.66 4.53
N LEU A 125 -11.36 -1.42 3.65
CA LEU A 125 -9.98 -1.23 3.21
C LEU A 125 -9.90 -0.60 1.82
N GLN A 126 -11.02 -0.12 1.29
CA GLN A 126 -11.06 0.57 0.02
C GLN A 126 -10.60 2.02 0.21
N MET A 127 -9.62 2.43 -0.58
CA MET A 127 -9.11 3.79 -0.55
C MET A 127 -10.15 4.76 -1.11
N GLN A 128 -10.09 6.00 -0.64
CA GLN A 128 -10.91 7.09 -1.16
C GLN A 128 -10.15 7.78 -2.29
N ASN A 129 -10.82 7.99 -3.42
CA ASN A 129 -10.25 8.72 -4.55
C ASN A 129 -10.54 10.21 -4.38
N THR A 130 -9.47 11.02 -4.46
CA THR A 130 -9.57 12.48 -4.36
C THR A 130 -8.86 13.12 -5.54
N SER A 131 -9.00 14.45 -5.68
CA SER A 131 -8.29 15.18 -6.72
C SER A 131 -6.76 15.14 -6.57
N GLN A 132 -6.27 14.78 -5.38
CA GLN A 132 -4.84 14.72 -5.08
C GLN A 132 -4.34 13.28 -4.99
N GLY A 133 -5.13 12.30 -5.40
CA GLY A 133 -4.79 10.90 -5.37
C GLY A 133 -5.67 10.12 -4.40
N PHE A 134 -5.22 8.91 -4.07
CA PHE A 134 -5.95 8.03 -3.16
C PHE A 134 -5.54 8.31 -1.73
N ILE A 135 -6.51 8.22 -0.82
CA ILE A 135 -6.29 8.49 0.61
C ILE A 135 -6.78 7.31 1.43
N PHE A 136 -6.01 6.94 2.43
CA PHE A 136 -6.41 5.95 3.42
C PHE A 136 -5.70 6.20 4.75
N ASP A 137 -6.46 6.24 5.85
CA ASP A 137 -5.93 6.34 7.20
C ASP A 137 -5.99 4.99 7.90
N PHE A 138 -4.90 4.61 8.55
CA PHE A 138 -4.83 3.36 9.32
C PHE A 138 -5.04 3.66 10.79
N ILE A 139 -5.90 2.87 11.44
CA ILE A 139 -6.05 2.87 12.89
C ILE A 139 -5.44 1.56 13.39
N VAL A 140 -4.41 1.65 14.20
CA VAL A 140 -3.57 0.51 14.59
C VAL A 140 -3.54 0.39 16.11
N GLY A 141 -3.57 -0.82 16.58
CA GLY A 141 -3.55 -1.13 18.02
C GLY A 141 -4.81 -1.85 18.48
#